data_151a07976e54a6ab537430707d1921a1
#
_entry.id   151a07976e54a6ab537430707d1921a1
#
_cell.length_a   1.000
_cell.length_b   1.000
_cell.length_c   1.000
_cell.angle_alpha   90.00
_cell.angle_beta   90.00
_cell.angle_gamma   90.00
#
_symmetry.space_group_name_H-M   'P 1'
#
loop_
_entity.id
_entity.type
_entity.pdbx_description
1 polymer ?
#
loop_
_entity_poly.entity_id
_entity_poly.type
_entity_poly.pdbx_seq_one_letter_code
_entity_poly.pdbx_strand_id
1 'polypeptide(L)'
;MRKIKKQAEKMELTFPDIERKTGVDRVVISDAVAGNTAEMKFDNFLLVVSVLFENMDERKDILNEFISLMKSPLNIRKSLVYYQGVGEFESIDSLIKAHKDNDKLKKYLCVYKFFNMRNKNEKKGQPLIDELDKKSFSMEAECGVLVNMLYNFSMYDIFNIRAMHPYTDKVEKNLSGLVDGFIKELLTLHFKERLAYINLFDDKLDVCRRYAKDILKSNTDIHLIKATSMCCIGESYMLEDQFLSEKWILDSIDYLDKHGVSRDSRKYKAFNTTLNFLYIEFGFNLDKINFDYIDKSELGYHIGLHEDKEKGLEMIYNLVKERGSSPFTDYYIARINEDLEDLGKALIRFERVANYHYAKAVRRTIELLKKKQGEVERV
;
A
#
# COMPACT_ATOMS: atom_id res chain seq x y z
N MET A 1 -27.37 7.11 14.67
CA MET A 1 -28.48 6.14 14.48
C MET A 1 -29.75 6.73 13.84
N ARG A 2 -30.17 7.97 14.13
CA ARG A 2 -31.36 8.59 13.46
C ARG A 2 -31.24 8.63 11.92
N LYS A 3 -30.05 8.91 11.38
CA LYS A 3 -29.80 8.92 9.92
C LYS A 3 -29.94 7.51 9.33
N ILE A 4 -29.49 6.47 10.02
CA ILE A 4 -29.66 5.06 9.62
C ILE A 4 -31.14 4.71 9.48
N LYS A 5 -31.97 5.04 10.50
CA LYS A 5 -33.42 4.79 10.47
C LYS A 5 -34.07 5.50 9.28
N LYS A 6 -33.82 6.81 9.13
CA LYS A 6 -34.39 7.63 8.05
C LYS A 6 -34.00 7.10 6.66
N GLN A 7 -32.77 6.64 6.48
CA GLN A 7 -32.31 6.09 5.20
C GLN A 7 -32.94 4.73 4.91
N ALA A 8 -33.08 3.85 5.92
CA ALA A 8 -33.77 2.59 5.78
C ALA A 8 -35.24 2.81 5.38
N GLU A 9 -35.97 3.75 6.03
CA GLU A 9 -37.32 4.14 5.67
C GLU A 9 -37.42 4.68 4.24
N LYS A 10 -36.47 5.54 3.81
CA LYS A 10 -36.42 6.08 2.44
C LYS A 10 -36.22 4.98 1.38
N MET A 11 -35.46 3.93 1.72
CA MET A 11 -35.20 2.79 0.84
C MET A 11 -36.25 1.67 0.97
N GLU A 12 -37.28 1.89 1.77
CA GLU A 12 -38.34 0.89 2.08
C GLU A 12 -37.77 -0.44 2.61
N LEU A 13 -36.61 -0.37 3.31
CA LEU A 13 -35.95 -1.53 3.91
C LEU A 13 -36.36 -1.69 5.37
N THR A 14 -36.78 -2.89 5.71
CA THR A 14 -37.04 -3.28 7.10
C THR A 14 -35.73 -3.78 7.78
N PHE A 15 -35.67 -3.83 9.10
CA PHE A 15 -34.51 -4.42 9.79
C PHE A 15 -34.25 -5.89 9.43
N PRO A 16 -35.26 -6.76 9.23
CA PRO A 16 -35.04 -8.07 8.64
C PRO A 16 -34.42 -8.06 7.24
N ASP A 17 -34.71 -7.05 6.39
CA ASP A 17 -34.08 -6.93 5.07
C ASP A 17 -32.62 -6.56 5.18
N ILE A 18 -32.29 -5.65 6.10
CA ILE A 18 -30.90 -5.26 6.39
C ILE A 18 -30.12 -6.45 6.98
N GLU A 19 -30.70 -7.20 7.92
CA GLU A 19 -30.11 -8.44 8.44
C GLU A 19 -29.78 -9.43 7.33
N ARG A 20 -30.72 -9.68 6.41
CA ARG A 20 -30.52 -10.59 5.28
C ARG A 20 -29.36 -10.16 4.36
N LYS A 21 -29.18 -8.85 4.17
CA LYS A 21 -28.14 -8.29 3.32
C LYS A 21 -26.78 -8.21 4.00
N THR A 22 -26.75 -8.01 5.33
CA THR A 22 -25.52 -7.71 6.08
C THR A 22 -25.05 -8.85 6.98
N GLY A 23 -25.96 -9.76 7.35
CA GLY A 23 -25.75 -10.75 8.42
C GLY A 23 -25.75 -10.15 9.84
N VAL A 24 -26.00 -8.85 9.99
CA VAL A 24 -26.12 -8.19 11.31
C VAL A 24 -27.52 -8.45 11.86
N ASP A 25 -27.61 -9.06 13.04
CA ASP A 25 -28.88 -9.39 13.71
C ASP A 25 -29.79 -8.14 13.82
N ARG A 26 -31.02 -8.27 13.38
CA ARG A 26 -32.04 -7.21 13.41
C ARG A 26 -32.28 -6.63 14.79
N VAL A 27 -32.12 -7.45 15.86
CA VAL A 27 -32.27 -6.96 17.23
C VAL A 27 -31.13 -5.98 17.56
N VAL A 28 -29.90 -6.27 17.15
CA VAL A 28 -28.76 -5.35 17.32
C VAL A 28 -29.00 -4.03 16.59
N ILE A 29 -29.57 -4.07 15.39
CA ILE A 29 -29.91 -2.86 14.60
C ILE A 29 -31.02 -2.08 15.30
N SER A 30 -32.10 -2.77 15.71
CA SER A 30 -33.26 -2.18 16.38
C SER A 30 -32.87 -1.50 17.70
N ASP A 31 -32.10 -2.19 18.56
CA ASP A 31 -31.65 -1.67 19.84
C ASP A 31 -30.74 -0.44 19.68
N ALA A 32 -29.87 -0.46 18.69
CA ALA A 32 -29.03 0.69 18.42
C ALA A 32 -29.85 1.90 17.89
N VAL A 33 -30.85 1.66 17.05
CA VAL A 33 -31.75 2.71 16.52
C VAL A 33 -32.66 3.24 17.63
N ALA A 34 -33.17 2.39 18.53
CA ALA A 34 -33.97 2.79 19.67
C ALA A 34 -33.19 3.50 20.79
N GLY A 35 -31.86 3.41 20.76
CA GLY A 35 -31.01 3.96 21.82
C GLY A 35 -30.86 3.06 23.05
N ASN A 36 -31.29 1.80 22.95
CA ASN A 36 -31.14 0.80 24.02
C ASN A 36 -29.67 0.33 24.19
N THR A 37 -28.85 0.51 23.14
CA THR A 37 -27.42 0.23 23.16
C THR A 37 -26.65 1.52 23.12
N ALA A 38 -25.70 1.70 24.03
CA ALA A 38 -24.89 2.91 24.11
C ALA A 38 -24.02 3.12 22.85
N GLU A 39 -23.55 2.04 22.24
CA GLU A 39 -22.69 2.08 21.06
C GLU A 39 -22.77 0.72 20.30
N MET A 40 -23.13 0.76 19.01
CA MET A 40 -23.06 -0.41 18.14
C MET A 40 -21.62 -0.84 17.91
N LYS A 41 -21.34 -2.13 17.71
CA LYS A 41 -20.01 -2.57 17.26
C LYS A 41 -19.67 -1.94 15.91
N PHE A 42 -18.44 -1.44 15.76
CA PHE A 42 -18.02 -0.73 14.57
C PHE A 42 -18.16 -1.55 13.28
N ASP A 43 -17.78 -2.81 13.31
CA ASP A 43 -17.92 -3.76 12.20
C ASP A 43 -19.39 -3.95 11.77
N ASN A 44 -20.32 -4.09 12.70
CA ASN A 44 -21.75 -4.15 12.41
C ASN A 44 -22.25 -2.84 11.80
N PHE A 45 -21.81 -1.71 12.36
CA PHE A 45 -22.18 -0.39 11.83
C PHE A 45 -21.69 -0.20 10.39
N LEU A 46 -20.44 -0.59 10.11
CA LEU A 46 -19.85 -0.54 8.76
C LEU A 46 -20.66 -1.33 7.74
N LEU A 47 -21.08 -2.56 8.09
CA LEU A 47 -21.93 -3.39 7.23
C LEU A 47 -23.30 -2.75 6.97
N VAL A 48 -23.95 -2.23 8.02
CA VAL A 48 -25.25 -1.55 7.88
C VAL A 48 -25.13 -0.31 7.00
N VAL A 49 -24.10 0.51 7.19
CA VAL A 49 -23.85 1.71 6.38
C VAL A 49 -23.56 1.36 4.92
N SER A 50 -22.83 0.27 4.66
CA SER A 50 -22.50 -0.15 3.29
C SER A 50 -23.75 -0.53 2.46
N VAL A 51 -24.78 -1.03 3.09
CA VAL A 51 -26.06 -1.39 2.44
C VAL A 51 -26.99 -0.20 2.28
N LEU A 52 -26.98 0.73 3.23
CA LEU A 52 -27.92 1.85 3.24
C LEU A 52 -27.44 3.08 2.46
N PHE A 53 -26.15 3.24 2.29
CA PHE A 53 -25.56 4.41 1.63
C PHE A 53 -24.68 3.96 0.46
N GLU A 54 -25.20 4.10 -0.76
CA GLU A 54 -24.44 3.77 -1.99
C GLU A 54 -23.42 4.85 -2.34
N ASN A 55 -23.75 6.12 -2.05
CA ASN A 55 -22.83 7.22 -2.28
C ASN A 55 -21.67 7.18 -1.28
N MET A 56 -20.44 7.22 -1.80
CA MET A 56 -19.22 7.07 -0.99
C MET A 56 -19.00 8.24 -0.04
N ASP A 57 -19.32 9.48 -0.45
CA ASP A 57 -19.14 10.67 0.38
C ASP A 57 -20.13 10.67 1.55
N GLU A 58 -21.41 10.34 1.28
CA GLU A 58 -22.41 10.18 2.34
C GLU A 58 -22.02 9.07 3.32
N ARG A 59 -21.51 7.95 2.79
CA ARG A 59 -21.02 6.84 3.62
C ARG A 59 -19.88 7.29 4.53
N LYS A 60 -18.92 8.01 3.98
CA LYS A 60 -17.76 8.55 4.71
C LYS A 60 -18.23 9.52 5.82
N ASP A 61 -19.14 10.43 5.52
CA ASP A 61 -19.68 11.38 6.50
C ASP A 61 -20.39 10.67 7.66
N ILE A 62 -21.20 9.67 7.36
CA ILE A 62 -21.91 8.87 8.38
C ILE A 62 -20.93 8.08 9.24
N LEU A 63 -19.91 7.47 8.65
CA LEU A 63 -18.85 6.77 9.38
C LEU A 63 -18.06 7.72 10.27
N ASN A 64 -17.65 8.87 9.77
CA ASN A 64 -16.91 9.87 10.53
C ASN A 64 -17.72 10.41 11.71
N GLU A 65 -19.02 10.69 11.51
CA GLU A 65 -19.94 11.08 12.59
C GLU A 65 -20.03 10.00 13.67
N PHE A 66 -20.21 8.73 13.27
CA PHE A 66 -20.27 7.63 14.23
C PHE A 66 -18.96 7.49 15.01
N ILE A 67 -17.83 7.51 14.31
CA ILE A 67 -16.50 7.37 14.91
C ILE A 67 -16.19 8.51 15.88
N SER A 68 -16.61 9.73 15.57
CA SER A 68 -16.41 10.89 16.48
C SER A 68 -17.14 10.75 17.81
N LEU A 69 -18.19 9.92 17.88
CA LEU A 69 -18.99 9.67 19.07
C LEU A 69 -18.58 8.42 19.83
N MET A 70 -17.67 7.60 19.27
CA MET A 70 -17.24 6.34 19.89
C MET A 70 -16.49 6.55 21.20
N LYS A 71 -16.78 5.67 22.16
CA LYS A 71 -16.10 5.61 23.48
C LYS A 71 -15.44 4.26 23.74
N SER A 72 -15.94 3.21 23.12
CA SER A 72 -15.40 1.86 23.28
C SER A 72 -13.97 1.75 22.74
N PRO A 73 -12.98 1.38 23.59
CA PRO A 73 -11.61 1.19 23.10
C PRO A 73 -11.49 0.17 21.98
N LEU A 74 -12.34 -0.87 21.98
CA LEU A 74 -12.35 -1.87 20.93
C LEU A 74 -12.84 -1.30 19.59
N ASN A 75 -13.92 -0.50 19.60
CA ASN A 75 -14.42 0.13 18.39
C ASN A 75 -13.42 1.16 17.81
N ILE A 76 -12.74 1.93 18.69
CA ILE A 76 -11.68 2.86 18.26
C ILE A 76 -10.53 2.10 17.61
N ARG A 77 -10.10 0.94 18.14
CA ARG A 77 -9.08 0.11 17.51
C ARG A 77 -9.55 -0.46 16.17
N LYS A 78 -10.81 -0.90 16.06
CA LYS A 78 -11.42 -1.33 14.80
C LYS A 78 -11.43 -0.22 13.75
N SER A 79 -11.75 1.02 14.14
CA SER A 79 -11.73 2.15 13.20
C SER A 79 -10.31 2.54 12.78
N LEU A 80 -9.31 2.45 13.66
CA LEU A 80 -7.92 2.70 13.30
C LEU A 80 -7.41 1.72 12.21
N VAL A 81 -7.64 0.40 12.40
CA VAL A 81 -7.22 -0.59 11.40
C VAL A 81 -8.00 -0.44 10.10
N TYR A 82 -9.28 -0.07 10.16
CA TYR A 82 -10.11 0.22 8.99
C TYR A 82 -9.60 1.44 8.22
N TYR A 83 -9.40 2.57 8.90
CA TYR A 83 -8.88 3.79 8.26
C TYR A 83 -7.50 3.59 7.62
N GLN A 84 -6.65 2.76 8.25
CA GLN A 84 -5.38 2.36 7.64
C GLN A 84 -5.61 1.59 6.32
N GLY A 85 -6.62 0.72 6.27
CA GLY A 85 -6.95 -0.09 5.11
C GLY A 85 -7.61 0.68 3.96
N VAL A 86 -8.33 1.76 4.27
CA VAL A 86 -8.98 2.62 3.28
C VAL A 86 -8.15 3.86 2.88
N GLY A 87 -7.10 4.19 3.64
CA GLY A 87 -6.24 5.33 3.33
C GLY A 87 -6.69 6.67 3.95
N GLU A 88 -7.52 6.64 4.99
CA GLU A 88 -8.04 7.84 5.68
C GLU A 88 -7.07 8.32 6.79
N PHE A 89 -5.91 8.83 6.38
CA PHE A 89 -4.82 9.15 7.29
C PHE A 89 -5.10 10.35 8.20
N GLU A 90 -5.85 11.36 7.74
CA GLU A 90 -6.26 12.51 8.55
C GLU A 90 -7.27 12.08 9.63
N SER A 91 -8.10 11.10 9.34
CA SER A 91 -9.02 10.51 10.31
C SER A 91 -8.27 9.73 11.40
N ILE A 92 -7.16 9.07 11.05
CA ILE A 92 -6.27 8.43 12.04
C ILE A 92 -5.67 9.48 12.99
N ASP A 93 -5.15 10.62 12.47
CA ASP A 93 -4.61 11.69 13.31
C ASP A 93 -5.67 12.29 14.23
N SER A 94 -6.88 12.46 13.72
CA SER A 94 -8.02 12.93 14.49
C SER A 94 -8.36 12.00 15.66
N LEU A 95 -8.38 10.67 15.43
CA LEU A 95 -8.58 9.68 16.48
C LEU A 95 -7.44 9.68 17.50
N ILE A 96 -6.19 9.76 17.05
CA ILE A 96 -5.02 9.84 17.94
C ILE A 96 -5.14 11.05 18.87
N LYS A 97 -5.48 12.22 18.31
CA LYS A 97 -5.66 13.46 19.06
C LYS A 97 -6.82 13.39 20.06
N ALA A 98 -7.95 12.85 19.63
CA ALA A 98 -9.16 12.75 20.46
C ALA A 98 -8.99 11.80 21.66
N HIS A 99 -8.17 10.76 21.52
CA HIS A 99 -8.04 9.70 22.52
C HIS A 99 -6.66 9.61 23.17
N LYS A 100 -5.81 10.65 23.04
CA LYS A 100 -4.41 10.68 23.52
C LYS A 100 -4.26 10.36 25.02
N ASP A 101 -5.27 10.71 25.82
CA ASP A 101 -5.28 10.57 27.28
C ASP A 101 -5.96 9.25 27.72
N ASN A 102 -6.35 8.39 26.81
CA ASN A 102 -6.95 7.08 27.12
C ASN A 102 -5.87 6.01 27.28
N ASP A 103 -5.57 5.63 28.52
CA ASP A 103 -4.52 4.63 28.84
C ASP A 103 -4.73 3.28 28.16
N LYS A 104 -5.98 2.85 27.94
CA LYS A 104 -6.30 1.58 27.27
C LYS A 104 -5.93 1.60 25.78
N LEU A 105 -5.82 2.78 25.17
CA LEU A 105 -5.51 2.98 23.77
C LEU A 105 -4.06 3.41 23.51
N LYS A 106 -3.38 3.96 24.51
CA LYS A 106 -2.07 4.63 24.38
C LYS A 106 -1.05 3.81 23.58
N LYS A 107 -0.94 2.50 23.81
CA LYS A 107 -0.01 1.63 23.09
C LYS A 107 -0.35 1.49 21.61
N TYR A 108 -1.64 1.42 21.25
CA TYR A 108 -2.10 1.33 19.86
C TYR A 108 -1.95 2.67 19.13
N LEU A 109 -2.38 3.76 19.75
CA LEU A 109 -2.26 5.11 19.18
C LEU A 109 -0.80 5.46 18.89
N CYS A 110 0.13 5.05 19.76
CA CYS A 110 1.55 5.25 19.53
C CYS A 110 2.02 4.57 18.24
N VAL A 111 1.63 3.32 18.00
CA VAL A 111 2.02 2.57 16.79
C VAL A 111 1.36 3.16 15.54
N TYR A 112 0.07 3.48 15.58
CA TYR A 112 -0.63 4.11 14.46
C TYR A 112 -0.08 5.49 14.11
N LYS A 113 0.44 6.25 15.08
CA LYS A 113 1.16 7.49 14.81
C LYS A 113 2.37 7.27 13.89
N PHE A 114 3.18 6.22 14.15
CA PHE A 114 4.31 5.89 13.28
C PHE A 114 3.89 5.41 11.88
N PHE A 115 2.81 4.63 11.80
CA PHE A 115 2.20 4.30 10.50
C PHE A 115 1.84 5.55 9.73
N ASN A 116 1.19 6.51 10.39
CA ASN A 116 0.72 7.72 9.75
C ASN A 116 1.86 8.63 9.29
N MET A 117 2.92 8.76 10.09
CA MET A 117 4.13 9.48 9.68
C MET A 117 4.72 8.89 8.39
N ARG A 118 4.72 7.55 8.25
CA ARG A 118 5.17 6.89 7.02
C ARG A 118 4.21 7.10 5.85
N ASN A 119 2.92 6.95 6.08
CA ASN A 119 1.87 7.09 5.05
C ASN A 119 1.85 8.49 4.44
N LYS A 120 2.11 9.51 5.26
CA LYS A 120 2.17 10.94 4.87
C LYS A 120 3.56 11.37 4.39
N ASN A 121 4.52 10.45 4.24
CA ASN A 121 5.91 10.73 3.87
C ASN A 121 6.66 11.68 4.84
N GLU A 122 6.22 11.83 6.07
CA GLU A 122 6.91 12.63 7.08
C GLU A 122 8.23 11.97 7.52
N LYS A 123 8.18 10.65 7.77
CA LYS A 123 9.37 9.81 8.05
C LYS A 123 9.20 8.43 7.42
N LYS A 124 10.26 7.91 6.79
CA LYS A 124 10.29 6.57 6.18
C LYS A 124 11.71 5.99 6.23
N GLY A 125 11.84 4.68 6.03
CA GLY A 125 13.13 4.00 5.98
C GLY A 125 13.93 4.14 7.26
N GLN A 126 15.23 4.39 7.17
CA GLN A 126 16.12 4.45 8.33
C GLN A 126 15.72 5.50 9.38
N PRO A 127 15.36 6.75 9.04
CA PRO A 127 14.86 7.72 10.01
C PRO A 127 13.64 7.25 10.80
N LEU A 128 12.77 6.40 10.22
CA LEU A 128 11.64 5.82 10.93
C LEU A 128 12.09 4.69 11.85
N ILE A 129 13.01 3.84 11.42
CA ILE A 129 13.60 2.77 12.24
C ILE A 129 14.26 3.35 13.48
N ASP A 130 15.07 4.39 13.31
CA ASP A 130 15.77 5.07 14.41
C ASP A 130 14.80 5.65 15.47
N GLU A 131 13.60 6.08 15.04
CA GLU A 131 12.55 6.54 15.97
C GLU A 131 11.83 5.38 16.65
N LEU A 132 11.60 4.27 15.92
CA LEU A 132 11.01 3.07 16.49
C LEU A 132 11.90 2.46 17.57
N ASP A 133 13.22 2.41 17.31
CA ASP A 133 14.22 1.82 18.23
C ASP A 133 14.35 2.63 19.55
N LYS A 134 14.00 3.93 19.53
CA LYS A 134 13.94 4.74 20.74
C LYS A 134 12.72 4.47 21.63
N LYS A 135 11.77 3.65 21.16
CA LYS A 135 10.52 3.40 21.87
C LYS A 135 10.45 1.98 22.40
N SER A 136 9.89 1.84 23.58
CA SER A 136 9.51 0.53 24.10
C SER A 136 8.06 0.23 23.72
N PHE A 137 7.86 -0.75 22.84
CA PHE A 137 6.54 -1.19 22.41
C PHE A 137 6.10 -2.47 23.12
N SER A 138 4.79 -2.58 23.33
CA SER A 138 4.21 -3.89 23.64
C SER A 138 4.32 -4.77 22.40
N MET A 139 4.98 -5.92 22.52
CA MET A 139 5.12 -6.90 21.43
C MET A 139 4.04 -7.98 21.47
N GLU A 140 3.00 -7.79 22.30
CA GLU A 140 1.90 -8.72 22.46
C GLU A 140 0.74 -8.44 21.52
N ALA A 141 0.04 -9.49 21.14
CA ALA A 141 -1.19 -9.45 20.35
C ALA A 141 -1.10 -8.47 19.16
N GLU A 142 -2.09 -7.59 18.99
CA GLU A 142 -2.22 -6.63 17.92
C GLU A 142 -1.03 -5.67 17.81
N CYS A 143 -0.51 -5.18 18.94
CA CYS A 143 0.64 -4.27 18.90
C CYS A 143 1.87 -4.96 18.32
N GLY A 144 2.12 -6.23 18.65
CA GLY A 144 3.22 -7.00 18.09
C GLY A 144 3.10 -7.18 16.57
N VAL A 145 1.88 -7.42 16.07
CA VAL A 145 1.62 -7.44 14.61
C VAL A 145 1.97 -6.10 13.98
N LEU A 146 1.41 -5.01 14.50
CA LEU A 146 1.58 -3.66 13.96
C LEU A 146 3.04 -3.20 13.98
N VAL A 147 3.76 -3.41 15.08
CA VAL A 147 5.17 -3.01 15.21
C VAL A 147 6.05 -3.78 14.22
N ASN A 148 5.86 -5.11 14.11
CA ASN A 148 6.64 -5.89 13.14
C ASN A 148 6.30 -5.54 11.69
N MET A 149 5.04 -5.17 11.40
CA MET A 149 4.67 -4.63 10.09
C MET A 149 5.37 -3.30 9.80
N LEU A 150 5.48 -2.39 10.79
CA LEU A 150 6.19 -1.13 10.62
C LEU A 150 7.68 -1.34 10.27
N TYR A 151 8.37 -2.24 10.99
CA TYR A 151 9.75 -2.60 10.63
C TYR A 151 9.83 -3.21 9.23
N ASN A 152 8.91 -4.11 8.87
CA ASN A 152 8.85 -4.69 7.53
C ASN A 152 8.69 -3.61 6.45
N PHE A 153 7.77 -2.66 6.64
CA PHE A 153 7.59 -1.52 5.73
C PHE A 153 8.82 -0.61 5.66
N SER A 154 9.48 -0.39 6.79
CA SER A 154 10.68 0.45 6.84
C SER A 154 11.88 -0.20 6.12
N MET A 155 12.02 -1.52 6.23
CA MET A 155 13.02 -2.28 5.46
C MET A 155 12.74 -2.20 3.95
N TYR A 156 11.47 -2.29 3.54
CA TYR A 156 11.09 -2.04 2.14
C TYR A 156 11.51 -0.65 1.66
N ASP A 157 11.29 0.39 2.49
CA ASP A 157 11.59 1.78 2.12
C ASP A 157 13.08 2.06 1.90
N ILE A 158 13.97 1.23 2.48
CA ILE A 158 15.43 1.29 2.27
C ILE A 158 15.93 0.21 1.29
N PHE A 159 15.01 -0.41 0.55
CA PHE A 159 15.30 -1.50 -0.40
C PHE A 159 16.03 -2.70 0.22
N ASN A 160 15.92 -2.94 1.53
CA ASN A 160 16.48 -4.11 2.19
C ASN A 160 15.45 -5.24 2.28
N ILE A 161 15.13 -5.84 1.13
CA ILE A 161 14.10 -6.87 1.01
C ILE A 161 14.47 -8.10 1.85
N ARG A 162 15.75 -8.46 1.89
CA ARG A 162 16.23 -9.58 2.72
C ARG A 162 15.89 -9.41 4.20
N ALA A 163 15.99 -8.18 4.73
CA ALA A 163 15.67 -7.90 6.13
C ALA A 163 14.15 -7.89 6.41
N MET A 164 13.30 -7.95 5.39
CA MET A 164 11.83 -8.06 5.59
C MET A 164 11.43 -9.45 6.10
N HIS A 165 12.12 -10.53 5.70
CA HIS A 165 11.75 -11.91 6.04
C HIS A 165 11.62 -12.18 7.55
N PRO A 166 12.59 -11.83 8.42
CA PRO A 166 12.46 -12.06 9.86
C PRO A 166 11.28 -11.33 10.49
N TYR A 167 10.91 -10.16 9.98
CA TYR A 167 9.72 -9.45 10.45
C TYR A 167 8.44 -10.09 9.93
N THR A 168 8.46 -10.68 8.74
CA THR A 168 7.35 -11.46 8.18
C THR A 168 6.99 -12.62 9.08
N ASP A 169 7.98 -13.42 9.50
CA ASP A 169 7.78 -14.57 10.40
C ASP A 169 7.18 -14.14 11.76
N LYS A 170 7.67 -13.00 12.29
CA LYS A 170 7.12 -12.43 13.54
C LYS A 170 5.68 -11.95 13.40
N VAL A 171 5.33 -11.33 12.27
CA VAL A 171 3.94 -10.92 11.98
C VAL A 171 3.04 -12.14 11.91
N GLU A 172 3.41 -13.18 11.18
CA GLU A 172 2.64 -14.41 11.04
C GLU A 172 2.40 -15.09 12.39
N LYS A 173 3.44 -15.22 13.20
CA LYS A 173 3.35 -15.76 14.57
C LYS A 173 2.39 -14.94 15.42
N ASN A 174 2.49 -13.61 15.40
CA ASN A 174 1.61 -12.75 16.21
C ASN A 174 0.16 -12.78 15.70
N LEU A 175 -0.07 -12.82 14.37
CA LEU A 175 -1.41 -12.96 13.80
C LEU A 175 -2.08 -14.26 14.21
N SER A 176 -1.36 -15.39 14.24
CA SER A 176 -1.91 -16.67 14.66
C SER A 176 -2.41 -16.65 16.10
N GLY A 177 -1.79 -15.85 16.97
CA GLY A 177 -2.19 -15.66 18.36
C GLY A 177 -3.35 -14.68 18.60
N LEU A 178 -3.84 -13.98 17.55
CA LEU A 178 -4.98 -13.09 17.71
C LEU A 178 -6.30 -13.85 17.75
N VAL A 179 -7.23 -13.34 18.57
CA VAL A 179 -8.62 -13.79 18.57
C VAL A 179 -9.27 -13.45 17.21
N ASP A 180 -10.03 -14.40 16.68
CA ASP A 180 -10.76 -14.20 15.43
C ASP A 180 -11.74 -13.03 15.51
N GLY A 181 -11.86 -12.30 14.42
CA GLY A 181 -12.74 -11.15 14.30
C GLY A 181 -12.16 -10.05 13.42
N PHE A 182 -12.85 -8.93 13.37
CA PHE A 182 -12.60 -7.82 12.43
C PHE A 182 -11.16 -7.32 12.40
N ILE A 183 -10.52 -7.12 13.57
CA ILE A 183 -9.12 -6.62 13.62
C ILE A 183 -8.16 -7.64 13.01
N LYS A 184 -8.29 -8.93 13.38
CA LYS A 184 -7.45 -10.00 12.84
C LYS A 184 -7.64 -10.13 11.33
N GLU A 185 -8.87 -10.06 10.86
CA GLU A 185 -9.20 -10.11 9.42
C GLU A 185 -8.48 -8.99 8.66
N LEU A 186 -8.65 -7.73 9.09
CA LEU A 186 -8.02 -6.59 8.41
C LEU A 186 -6.50 -6.62 8.48
N LEU A 187 -5.93 -6.96 9.63
CA LEU A 187 -4.47 -7.11 9.75
C LEU A 187 -3.94 -8.25 8.88
N THR A 188 -4.71 -9.34 8.73
CA THR A 188 -4.35 -10.45 7.82
C THR A 188 -4.37 -10.00 6.36
N LEU A 189 -5.37 -9.22 5.92
CA LEU A 189 -5.42 -8.67 4.57
C LEU A 189 -4.27 -7.69 4.31
N HIS A 190 -3.95 -6.84 5.28
CA HIS A 190 -2.81 -5.93 5.20
C HIS A 190 -1.47 -6.68 5.15
N PHE A 191 -1.34 -7.78 5.89
CA PHE A 191 -0.17 -8.63 5.84
C PHE A 191 -0.06 -9.39 4.50
N LYS A 192 -1.17 -9.90 3.96
CA LYS A 192 -1.19 -10.51 2.62
C LYS A 192 -0.70 -9.55 1.53
N GLU A 193 -1.00 -8.26 1.64
CA GLU A 193 -0.42 -7.23 0.76
C GLU A 193 1.11 -7.24 0.82
N ARG A 194 1.69 -7.34 2.02
CA ARG A 194 3.16 -7.44 2.17
C ARG A 194 3.72 -8.74 1.59
N LEU A 195 3.04 -9.86 1.83
CA LEU A 195 3.43 -11.15 1.25
C LEU A 195 3.40 -11.12 -0.28
N ALA A 196 2.43 -10.44 -0.89
CA ALA A 196 2.40 -10.26 -2.33
C ALA A 196 3.68 -9.56 -2.83
N TYR A 197 4.06 -8.42 -2.23
CA TYR A 197 5.27 -7.70 -2.62
C TYR A 197 6.57 -8.45 -2.33
N ILE A 198 6.67 -9.15 -1.20
CA ILE A 198 7.84 -9.98 -0.89
C ILE A 198 8.01 -11.07 -1.97
N ASN A 199 6.92 -11.72 -2.35
CA ASN A 199 6.97 -12.74 -3.40
C ASN A 199 7.20 -12.15 -4.81
N LEU A 200 6.77 -10.91 -5.06
CA LEU A 200 7.14 -10.18 -6.27
C LEU A 200 8.66 -10.01 -6.35
N PHE A 201 9.28 -9.50 -5.29
CA PHE A 201 10.74 -9.28 -5.27
C PHE A 201 11.54 -10.59 -5.30
N ASP A 202 11.01 -11.66 -4.70
CA ASP A 202 11.56 -13.02 -4.79
C ASP A 202 11.39 -13.64 -6.19
N ASP A 203 10.77 -12.96 -7.16
CA ASP A 203 10.39 -13.45 -8.51
C ASP A 203 9.44 -14.69 -8.47
N LYS A 204 8.70 -14.84 -7.37
CA LYS A 204 7.66 -15.89 -7.20
C LYS A 204 6.30 -15.36 -7.64
N LEU A 205 6.17 -15.06 -8.94
CA LEU A 205 5.06 -14.27 -9.48
C LEU A 205 3.69 -14.90 -9.29
N ASP A 206 3.57 -16.23 -9.41
CA ASP A 206 2.28 -16.93 -9.17
C ASP A 206 1.82 -16.80 -7.71
N VAL A 207 2.76 -16.88 -6.76
CA VAL A 207 2.47 -16.72 -5.33
C VAL A 207 2.09 -15.27 -5.02
N CYS A 208 2.81 -14.30 -5.60
CA CYS A 208 2.49 -12.88 -5.55
C CYS A 208 1.05 -12.62 -6.01
N ARG A 209 0.72 -13.04 -7.23
CA ARG A 209 -0.61 -12.88 -7.84
C ARG A 209 -1.71 -13.57 -7.04
N ARG A 210 -1.44 -14.72 -6.43
CA ARG A 210 -2.39 -15.44 -5.58
C ARG A 210 -2.73 -14.61 -4.33
N TYR A 211 -1.74 -14.13 -3.58
CA TYR A 211 -1.99 -13.28 -2.40
C TYR A 211 -2.76 -12.00 -2.76
N ALA A 212 -2.37 -11.32 -3.84
CA ALA A 212 -3.06 -10.13 -4.30
C ALA A 212 -4.51 -10.42 -4.71
N LYS A 213 -4.78 -11.50 -5.47
CA LYS A 213 -6.14 -11.90 -5.85
C LYS A 213 -6.99 -12.32 -4.65
N ASP A 214 -6.41 -12.92 -3.61
CA ASP A 214 -7.13 -13.26 -2.38
C ASP A 214 -7.63 -12.00 -1.66
N ILE A 215 -6.85 -10.92 -1.67
CA ILE A 215 -7.28 -9.63 -1.12
C ILE A 215 -8.45 -9.05 -1.93
N LEU A 216 -8.39 -9.13 -3.26
CA LEU A 216 -9.45 -8.60 -4.13
C LEU A 216 -10.79 -9.34 -3.96
N LYS A 217 -10.75 -10.62 -3.58
CA LYS A 217 -11.95 -11.43 -3.29
C LYS A 217 -12.60 -11.10 -1.94
N SER A 218 -11.91 -10.38 -1.04
CA SER A 218 -12.47 -9.99 0.24
C SER A 218 -13.68 -9.07 0.05
N ASN A 219 -14.75 -9.33 0.80
CA ASN A 219 -15.93 -8.45 0.84
C ASN A 219 -15.70 -7.18 1.67
N THR A 220 -14.59 -7.10 2.38
CA THR A 220 -14.26 -5.95 3.23
C THR A 220 -13.84 -4.76 2.37
N ASP A 221 -14.38 -3.60 2.70
CA ASP A 221 -14.17 -2.36 1.95
C ASP A 221 -12.88 -1.66 2.41
N ILE A 222 -11.75 -2.12 1.88
CA ILE A 222 -10.38 -1.68 2.20
C ILE A 222 -9.69 -1.16 0.93
N HIS A 223 -10.14 -0.01 0.47
CA HIS A 223 -9.83 0.52 -0.86
C HIS A 223 -8.32 0.62 -1.13
N LEU A 224 -7.54 1.13 -0.19
CA LEU A 224 -6.10 1.32 -0.37
C LEU A 224 -5.36 -0.02 -0.52
N ILE A 225 -5.72 -1.02 0.28
CA ILE A 225 -5.10 -2.35 0.23
C ILE A 225 -5.49 -3.06 -1.07
N LYS A 226 -6.74 -2.96 -1.51
CA LYS A 226 -7.19 -3.52 -2.80
C LYS A 226 -6.47 -2.87 -3.98
N ALA A 227 -6.43 -1.54 -4.03
CA ALA A 227 -5.69 -0.83 -5.08
C ALA A 227 -4.20 -1.20 -5.10
N THR A 228 -3.57 -1.32 -3.91
CA THR A 228 -2.18 -1.76 -3.80
C THR A 228 -1.98 -3.18 -4.35
N SER A 229 -2.95 -4.07 -4.13
CA SER A 229 -2.92 -5.43 -4.67
C SER A 229 -3.07 -5.45 -6.18
N MET A 230 -3.92 -4.59 -6.77
CA MET A 230 -4.04 -4.43 -8.22
C MET A 230 -2.73 -3.93 -8.83
N CYS A 231 -2.11 -2.90 -8.25
CA CYS A 231 -0.80 -2.40 -8.69
C CYS A 231 0.27 -3.48 -8.61
N CYS A 232 0.32 -4.28 -7.54
CA CYS A 232 1.24 -5.39 -7.38
C CYS A 232 1.04 -6.48 -8.45
N ILE A 233 -0.21 -6.77 -8.86
CA ILE A 233 -0.49 -7.67 -9.99
C ILE A 233 0.06 -7.06 -11.28
N GLY A 234 -0.17 -5.78 -11.53
CA GLY A 234 0.37 -5.08 -12.69
C GLY A 234 1.89 -5.16 -12.75
N GLU A 235 2.56 -4.81 -11.65
CA GLU A 235 4.02 -4.89 -11.53
C GLU A 235 4.56 -6.31 -11.79
N SER A 236 3.82 -7.34 -11.37
CA SER A 236 4.20 -8.74 -11.61
C SER A 236 4.14 -9.16 -13.08
N TYR A 237 3.38 -8.46 -13.92
CA TYR A 237 3.32 -8.71 -15.37
C TYR A 237 4.32 -7.88 -16.17
N MET A 238 4.99 -6.91 -15.56
CA MET A 238 5.84 -5.92 -16.24
C MET A 238 6.85 -6.52 -17.23
N LEU A 239 7.46 -7.65 -16.88
CA LEU A 239 8.44 -8.32 -17.72
C LEU A 239 7.84 -9.42 -18.64
N GLU A 240 6.58 -9.78 -18.43
CA GLU A 240 5.89 -10.83 -19.20
C GLU A 240 4.94 -10.24 -20.24
N ASP A 241 4.13 -9.26 -19.86
CA ASP A 241 3.09 -8.63 -20.69
C ASP A 241 2.90 -7.16 -20.26
N GLN A 242 3.52 -6.24 -21.00
CA GLN A 242 3.51 -4.80 -20.68
C GLN A 242 2.10 -4.19 -20.78
N PHE A 243 1.25 -4.67 -21.69
CA PHE A 243 -0.11 -4.17 -21.86
C PHE A 243 -1.02 -4.63 -20.70
N LEU A 244 -0.85 -5.87 -20.24
CA LEU A 244 -1.57 -6.35 -19.06
C LEU A 244 -1.07 -5.68 -17.79
N SER A 245 0.24 -5.39 -17.70
CA SER A 245 0.84 -4.59 -16.63
C SER A 245 0.23 -3.19 -16.58
N GLU A 246 0.26 -2.46 -17.72
CA GLU A 246 -0.35 -1.13 -17.84
C GLU A 246 -1.80 -1.13 -17.36
N LYS A 247 -2.61 -2.07 -17.88
CA LYS A 247 -4.02 -2.19 -17.53
C LYS A 247 -4.22 -2.30 -16.01
N TRP A 248 -3.53 -3.24 -15.34
CA TRP A 248 -3.69 -3.45 -13.90
C TRP A 248 -3.25 -2.24 -13.07
N ILE A 249 -2.17 -1.54 -13.49
CA ILE A 249 -1.70 -0.35 -12.79
C ILE A 249 -2.68 0.81 -12.99
N LEU A 250 -3.20 1.04 -14.20
CA LEU A 250 -4.23 2.04 -14.48
C LEU A 250 -5.51 1.76 -13.69
N ASP A 251 -5.99 0.50 -13.73
CA ASP A 251 -7.15 0.07 -12.93
C ASP A 251 -6.96 0.35 -11.43
N SER A 252 -5.71 0.22 -10.92
CA SER A 252 -5.39 0.53 -9.51
C SER A 252 -5.46 2.02 -9.19
N ILE A 253 -5.01 2.89 -10.11
CA ILE A 253 -5.07 4.35 -9.97
C ILE A 253 -6.52 4.83 -10.05
N ASP A 254 -7.27 4.36 -11.05
CA ASP A 254 -8.70 4.67 -11.21
C ASP A 254 -9.52 4.20 -9.98
N TYR A 255 -9.14 3.06 -9.40
CA TYR A 255 -9.79 2.56 -8.19
C TYR A 255 -9.54 3.49 -7.00
N LEU A 256 -8.34 4.06 -6.83
CA LEU A 256 -8.07 5.07 -5.80
C LEU A 256 -8.88 6.34 -6.02
N ASP A 257 -8.91 6.85 -7.26
CA ASP A 257 -9.68 8.06 -7.61
C ASP A 257 -11.18 7.86 -7.35
N LYS A 258 -11.75 6.72 -7.76
CA LYS A 258 -13.15 6.36 -7.52
C LYS A 258 -13.53 6.33 -6.03
N HIS A 259 -12.59 5.99 -5.15
CA HIS A 259 -12.83 5.89 -3.72
C HIS A 259 -12.31 7.12 -2.94
N GLY A 260 -11.97 8.21 -3.63
CA GLY A 260 -11.58 9.48 -3.02
C GLY A 260 -10.28 9.43 -2.21
N VAL A 261 -9.38 8.49 -2.52
CA VAL A 261 -8.07 8.45 -1.87
C VAL A 261 -7.22 9.62 -2.37
N SER A 262 -6.65 10.37 -1.44
CA SER A 262 -5.87 11.57 -1.77
C SER A 262 -4.77 11.29 -2.79
N ARG A 263 -4.71 12.10 -3.83
CA ARG A 263 -3.64 12.08 -4.85
C ARG A 263 -2.27 12.43 -4.29
N ASP A 264 -2.24 13.11 -3.15
CA ASP A 264 -1.02 13.40 -2.41
C ASP A 264 -0.52 12.21 -1.57
N SER A 265 -1.34 11.17 -1.43
CA SER A 265 -0.95 9.99 -0.69
C SER A 265 0.28 9.32 -1.30
N ARG A 266 1.11 8.72 -0.43
CA ARG A 266 2.30 7.98 -0.84
C ARG A 266 2.00 6.88 -1.87
N LYS A 267 0.87 6.19 -1.71
CA LYS A 267 0.47 5.08 -2.58
C LYS A 267 0.07 5.56 -3.97
N TYR A 268 -0.70 6.66 -4.05
CA TYR A 268 -1.07 7.23 -5.34
C TYR A 268 0.18 7.64 -6.16
N LYS A 269 1.12 8.31 -5.50
CA LYS A 269 2.40 8.68 -6.12
C LYS A 269 3.21 7.46 -6.55
N ALA A 270 3.28 6.42 -5.71
CA ALA A 270 4.01 5.20 -6.02
C ALA A 270 3.42 4.44 -7.23
N PHE A 271 2.09 4.39 -7.40
CA PHE A 271 1.48 3.71 -8.54
C PHE A 271 1.78 4.44 -9.85
N ASN A 272 1.72 5.78 -9.84
CA ASN A 272 2.12 6.59 -10.99
C ASN A 272 3.62 6.42 -11.32
N THR A 273 4.48 6.35 -10.30
CA THR A 273 5.91 6.05 -10.48
C THR A 273 6.10 4.68 -11.15
N THR A 274 5.41 3.63 -10.69
CA THR A 274 5.49 2.30 -11.31
C THR A 274 5.01 2.32 -12.77
N LEU A 275 3.94 3.06 -13.07
CA LEU A 275 3.43 3.22 -14.44
C LEU A 275 4.42 3.99 -15.34
N ASN A 276 4.96 5.09 -14.84
CA ASN A 276 5.96 5.88 -15.56
C ASN A 276 7.21 5.03 -15.85
N PHE A 277 7.70 4.27 -14.87
CA PHE A 277 8.82 3.34 -15.07
C PHE A 277 8.53 2.32 -16.19
N LEU A 278 7.32 1.75 -16.22
CA LEU A 278 6.90 0.83 -17.27
C LEU A 278 7.01 1.48 -18.65
N TYR A 279 6.52 2.71 -18.81
CA TYR A 279 6.56 3.43 -20.08
C TYR A 279 8.00 3.76 -20.51
N ILE A 280 8.82 4.25 -19.59
CA ILE A 280 10.22 4.65 -19.85
C ILE A 280 11.05 3.41 -20.22
N GLU A 281 10.96 2.34 -19.42
CA GLU A 281 11.78 1.13 -19.58
C GLU A 281 11.54 0.44 -20.94
N PHE A 282 10.28 0.39 -21.37
CA PHE A 282 9.88 -0.34 -22.59
C PHE A 282 9.68 0.59 -23.81
N GLY A 283 9.77 1.90 -23.65
CA GLY A 283 9.72 2.87 -24.73
C GLY A 283 8.37 2.96 -25.45
N PHE A 284 7.26 2.75 -24.73
CA PHE A 284 5.91 2.90 -25.29
C PHE A 284 5.07 3.86 -24.45
N ASN A 285 4.05 4.49 -25.06
CA ASN A 285 3.18 5.47 -24.40
C ASN A 285 3.94 6.58 -23.64
N LEU A 286 5.10 7.01 -24.16
CA LEU A 286 5.92 8.07 -23.54
C LEU A 286 5.17 9.39 -23.41
N ASP A 287 4.20 9.65 -24.29
CA ASP A 287 3.28 10.77 -24.27
C ASP A 287 2.28 10.74 -23.10
N LYS A 288 2.11 9.58 -22.45
CA LYS A 288 1.23 9.39 -21.29
C LYS A 288 1.96 9.49 -19.95
N ILE A 289 3.27 9.75 -19.94
CA ILE A 289 4.02 9.92 -18.69
C ILE A 289 3.41 11.06 -17.88
N ASN A 290 3.08 10.75 -16.61
CA ASN A 290 2.55 11.74 -15.69
C ASN A 290 3.68 12.46 -14.97
N PHE A 291 4.09 13.62 -15.49
CA PHE A 291 5.19 14.43 -14.97
C PHE A 291 4.91 15.03 -13.57
N ASP A 292 3.66 15.16 -13.16
CA ASP A 292 3.30 15.64 -11.81
C ASP A 292 3.65 14.62 -10.71
N TYR A 293 3.75 13.34 -11.08
CA TYR A 293 4.00 12.23 -10.15
C TYR A 293 5.26 11.43 -10.47
N ILE A 294 6.11 11.90 -11.38
CA ILE A 294 7.37 11.23 -11.71
C ILE A 294 8.41 11.45 -10.61
N ASP A 295 9.14 10.41 -10.20
CA ASP A 295 10.32 10.58 -9.33
C ASP A 295 11.45 11.26 -10.11
N LYS A 296 12.27 12.07 -9.42
CA LYS A 296 13.37 12.80 -10.05
C LYS A 296 14.40 11.89 -10.73
N SER A 297 14.62 10.69 -10.17
CA SER A 297 15.54 9.72 -10.79
C SER A 297 14.97 9.12 -12.06
N GLU A 298 13.66 8.88 -12.11
CA GLU A 298 12.98 8.40 -13.30
C GLU A 298 12.84 9.47 -14.36
N LEU A 299 12.66 10.75 -13.96
CA LEU A 299 12.71 11.86 -14.90
C LEU A 299 14.07 11.97 -15.57
N GLY A 300 15.15 11.86 -14.80
CA GLY A 300 16.51 11.80 -15.33
C GLY A 300 16.72 10.59 -16.24
N TYR A 301 16.14 9.43 -15.89
CA TYR A 301 16.16 8.22 -16.70
C TYR A 301 15.42 8.39 -18.03
N HIS A 302 14.22 8.96 -17.99
CA HIS A 302 13.43 9.28 -19.19
C HIS A 302 14.19 10.19 -20.13
N ILE A 303 14.68 11.35 -19.63
CA ILE A 303 15.44 12.31 -20.43
C ILE A 303 16.69 11.66 -21.01
N GLY A 304 17.47 10.93 -20.20
CA GLY A 304 18.73 10.32 -20.62
C GLY A 304 18.57 9.19 -21.63
N LEU A 305 17.44 8.46 -21.58
CA LEU A 305 17.21 7.33 -22.47
C LEU A 305 16.51 7.73 -23.78
N HIS A 306 15.63 8.74 -23.74
CA HIS A 306 14.73 9.07 -24.84
C HIS A 306 14.88 10.47 -25.43
N GLU A 307 15.61 11.40 -24.77
CA GLU A 307 15.74 12.79 -25.19
C GLU A 307 17.20 13.24 -25.29
N ASP A 308 17.85 13.50 -24.15
CA ASP A 308 19.19 14.06 -24.01
C ASP A 308 20.00 13.26 -22.98
N LYS A 309 20.95 12.47 -23.47
CA LYS A 309 21.80 11.59 -22.66
C LYS A 309 22.54 12.33 -21.56
N GLU A 310 23.23 13.43 -21.90
CA GLU A 310 24.08 14.17 -20.97
C GLU A 310 23.26 14.84 -19.87
N LYS A 311 22.15 15.47 -20.25
CA LYS A 311 21.24 16.10 -19.31
C LYS A 311 20.61 15.10 -18.34
N GLY A 312 20.16 13.94 -18.85
CA GLY A 312 19.60 12.88 -18.00
C GLY A 312 20.62 12.35 -16.97
N LEU A 313 21.86 12.08 -17.41
CA LEU A 313 22.94 11.64 -16.54
C LEU A 313 23.29 12.70 -15.49
N GLU A 314 23.40 13.99 -15.87
CA GLU A 314 23.66 15.07 -14.92
C GLU A 314 22.60 15.12 -13.82
N MET A 315 21.32 14.99 -14.17
CA MET A 315 20.22 14.97 -13.21
C MET A 315 20.36 13.81 -12.22
N ILE A 316 20.66 12.59 -12.70
CA ILE A 316 20.79 11.41 -11.85
C ILE A 316 22.06 11.53 -10.97
N TYR A 317 23.20 11.98 -11.50
CA TYR A 317 24.43 12.17 -10.71
C TYR A 317 24.25 13.21 -9.59
N ASN A 318 23.56 14.32 -9.87
CA ASN A 318 23.24 15.32 -8.86
C ASN A 318 22.37 14.72 -7.73
N LEU A 319 21.39 13.90 -8.10
CA LEU A 319 20.55 13.21 -7.14
C LEU A 319 21.31 12.19 -6.28
N VAL A 320 22.20 11.42 -6.91
CA VAL A 320 23.08 10.46 -6.22
C VAL A 320 24.03 11.19 -5.26
N LYS A 321 24.54 12.35 -5.62
CA LYS A 321 25.39 13.19 -4.76
C LYS A 321 24.64 13.73 -3.55
N GLU A 322 23.34 14.06 -3.71
CA GLU A 322 22.47 14.57 -2.65
C GLU A 322 22.01 13.46 -1.68
N ARG A 323 21.63 12.29 -2.19
CA ARG A 323 20.90 11.26 -1.42
C ARG A 323 21.60 9.90 -1.31
N GLY A 324 22.73 9.73 -1.99
CA GLY A 324 23.36 8.43 -2.19
C GLY A 324 22.73 7.65 -3.36
N SER A 325 23.45 6.62 -3.82
CA SER A 325 22.99 5.77 -4.92
C SER A 325 22.05 4.66 -4.43
N SER A 326 21.16 4.23 -5.31
CA SER A 326 20.28 3.08 -5.14
C SER A 326 20.51 2.07 -6.27
N PRO A 327 20.04 0.80 -6.14
CA PRO A 327 20.11 -0.14 -7.25
C PRO A 327 19.47 0.38 -8.54
N PHE A 328 18.39 1.17 -8.43
CA PHE A 328 17.72 1.78 -9.57
C PHE A 328 18.55 2.89 -10.22
N THR A 329 19.13 3.81 -9.43
CA THR A 329 19.97 4.88 -10.00
C THR A 329 21.22 4.32 -10.69
N ASP A 330 21.82 3.26 -10.14
CA ASP A 330 22.96 2.58 -10.77
C ASP A 330 22.52 1.94 -12.10
N TYR A 331 21.37 1.27 -12.12
CA TYR A 331 20.81 0.70 -13.33
C TYR A 331 20.51 1.76 -14.38
N TYR A 332 19.91 2.88 -14.01
CA TYR A 332 19.57 3.96 -14.93
C TYR A 332 20.82 4.55 -15.59
N ILE A 333 21.85 4.86 -14.81
CA ILE A 333 23.14 5.34 -15.32
C ILE A 333 23.75 4.34 -16.30
N ALA A 334 23.84 3.08 -15.90
CA ALA A 334 24.42 2.02 -16.71
C ALA A 334 23.64 1.78 -18.01
N ARG A 335 22.31 1.85 -17.94
CA ARG A 335 21.40 1.68 -19.09
C ARG A 335 21.50 2.82 -20.09
N ILE A 336 21.55 4.07 -19.60
CA ILE A 336 21.73 5.27 -20.46
C ILE A 336 23.10 5.21 -21.17
N ASN A 337 24.13 4.75 -20.49
CA ASN A 337 25.50 4.61 -21.05
C ASN A 337 25.66 3.37 -21.93
N GLU A 338 24.71 2.45 -21.95
CA GLU A 338 24.82 1.14 -22.61
C GLU A 338 26.08 0.36 -22.12
N ASP A 339 26.47 0.56 -20.84
CA ASP A 339 27.67 -0.02 -20.24
C ASP A 339 27.37 -1.39 -19.62
N LEU A 340 27.91 -2.47 -20.23
CA LEU A 340 27.68 -3.85 -19.78
C LEU A 340 28.36 -4.15 -18.42
N GLU A 341 29.50 -3.52 -18.11
CA GLU A 341 30.18 -3.74 -16.83
C GLU A 341 29.37 -3.11 -15.67
N ASP A 342 28.92 -1.89 -15.85
CA ASP A 342 28.11 -1.19 -14.83
C ASP A 342 26.71 -1.80 -14.71
N LEU A 343 26.12 -2.31 -15.79
CA LEU A 343 24.91 -3.14 -15.70
C LEU A 343 25.15 -4.41 -14.88
N GLY A 344 26.31 -5.06 -15.03
CA GLY A 344 26.71 -6.19 -14.19
C GLY A 344 26.79 -5.82 -12.71
N LYS A 345 27.35 -4.65 -12.39
CA LYS A 345 27.39 -4.13 -11.00
C LYS A 345 26.00 -3.84 -10.45
N ALA A 346 25.13 -3.21 -11.24
CA ALA A 346 23.74 -2.95 -10.88
C ALA A 346 22.96 -4.25 -10.61
N LEU A 347 23.14 -5.28 -11.46
CA LEU A 347 22.58 -6.61 -11.27
C LEU A 347 22.96 -7.21 -9.90
N ILE A 348 24.25 -7.24 -9.58
CA ILE A 348 24.76 -7.74 -8.29
C ILE A 348 24.12 -6.98 -7.13
N ARG A 349 23.89 -5.68 -7.30
CA ARG A 349 23.32 -4.84 -6.27
C ARG A 349 21.85 -5.16 -6.01
N PHE A 350 21.05 -5.38 -7.06
CA PHE A 350 19.67 -5.87 -6.93
C PHE A 350 19.61 -7.25 -6.24
N GLU A 351 20.50 -8.17 -6.59
CA GLU A 351 20.58 -9.50 -5.97
C GLU A 351 20.98 -9.43 -4.48
N ARG A 352 21.89 -8.54 -4.10
CA ARG A 352 22.30 -8.33 -2.69
C ARG A 352 21.13 -7.90 -1.82
N VAL A 353 20.22 -7.09 -2.34
CA VAL A 353 19.03 -6.65 -1.60
C VAL A 353 17.85 -7.62 -1.75
N ALA A 354 18.05 -8.77 -2.42
CA ALA A 354 17.05 -9.78 -2.71
C ALA A 354 15.86 -9.26 -3.54
N ASN A 355 16.14 -8.35 -4.49
CA ASN A 355 15.14 -7.90 -5.46
C ASN A 355 15.37 -8.60 -6.81
N TYR A 356 14.99 -9.88 -6.88
CA TYR A 356 15.24 -10.72 -8.04
C TYR A 356 14.36 -10.38 -9.25
N HIS A 357 13.17 -9.83 -9.02
CA HIS A 357 12.29 -9.36 -10.10
C HIS A 357 12.97 -8.27 -10.94
N TYR A 358 13.49 -7.22 -10.30
CA TYR A 358 14.20 -6.16 -11.02
C TYR A 358 15.60 -6.60 -11.46
N ALA A 359 16.26 -7.52 -10.76
CA ALA A 359 17.47 -8.17 -11.25
C ALA A 359 17.24 -8.86 -12.61
N LYS A 360 16.08 -9.47 -12.82
CA LYS A 360 15.68 -10.08 -14.11
C LYS A 360 15.51 -9.04 -15.22
N ALA A 361 14.98 -7.84 -14.90
CA ALA A 361 14.95 -6.72 -15.84
C ALA A 361 16.35 -6.32 -16.31
N VAL A 362 17.30 -6.19 -15.38
CA VAL A 362 18.71 -5.86 -15.70
C VAL A 362 19.34 -6.96 -16.57
N ARG A 363 19.14 -8.26 -16.28
CA ARG A 363 19.64 -9.36 -17.10
C ARG A 363 19.08 -9.29 -18.54
N ARG A 364 17.78 -9.04 -18.68
CA ARG A 364 17.16 -8.83 -19.99
C ARG A 364 17.83 -7.70 -20.76
N THR A 365 18.11 -6.58 -20.10
CA THR A 365 18.81 -5.44 -20.72
C THR A 365 20.22 -5.81 -21.19
N ILE A 366 20.99 -6.51 -20.36
CA ILE A 366 22.33 -7.03 -20.71
C ILE A 366 22.26 -7.91 -21.98
N GLU A 367 21.30 -8.84 -22.03
CA GLU A 367 21.11 -9.71 -23.19
C GLU A 367 20.78 -8.95 -24.47
N LEU A 368 19.89 -7.95 -24.39
CA LEU A 368 19.53 -7.10 -25.52
C LEU A 368 20.72 -6.28 -26.04
N LEU A 369 21.52 -5.70 -25.15
CA LEU A 369 22.70 -4.93 -25.54
C LEU A 369 23.80 -5.82 -26.14
N LYS A 370 24.04 -7.02 -25.59
CA LYS A 370 24.99 -7.98 -26.18
C LYS A 370 24.58 -8.39 -27.61
N LYS A 371 23.29 -8.60 -27.85
CA LYS A 371 22.78 -8.92 -29.22
C LYS A 371 23.02 -7.73 -30.16
N LYS A 372 22.69 -6.50 -29.72
CA LYS A 372 22.90 -5.27 -30.50
C LYS A 372 24.39 -5.08 -30.87
N GLN A 373 25.31 -5.29 -29.92
CA GLN A 373 26.76 -5.16 -30.15
C GLN A 373 27.30 -6.28 -31.04
N GLY A 374 26.86 -7.54 -30.84
CA GLY A 374 27.27 -8.67 -31.69
C GLY A 374 26.71 -8.66 -33.12
N GLU A 375 25.64 -7.92 -33.38
CA GLU A 375 25.14 -7.64 -34.73
C GLU A 375 25.97 -6.56 -35.43
N VAL A 376 26.45 -5.55 -34.69
CA VAL A 376 27.34 -4.51 -35.22
C VAL A 376 28.72 -5.08 -35.59
N GLU A 377 29.24 -6.05 -34.85
CA GLU A 377 30.52 -6.71 -35.15
C GLU A 377 30.48 -7.64 -36.39
N ARG A 378 29.28 -8.00 -36.90
CA ARG A 378 29.08 -8.90 -38.04
C ARG A 378 28.81 -8.15 -39.36
N VAL A 379 28.71 -6.81 -39.36
CA VAL A 379 28.55 -5.93 -40.51
C VAL A 379 29.85 -5.22 -40.83
#